data_6f5b48bff2e8e7bc4ac2011ba39d2f4d
#
_entry.id   6f5b48bff2e8e7bc4ac2011ba39d2f4d
#
_cell.length_a   1.000
_cell.length_b   1.000
_cell.length_c   1.000
_cell.angle_alpha   90.00
_cell.angle_beta   90.00
_cell.angle_gamma   90.00
#
_symmetry.space_group_name_H-M   'P 1'
#
loop_
_entity.id
_entity.type
_entity.pdbx_description
1 polymer ?
#
loop_
_entity_poly.entity_id
_entity_poly.type
_entity_poly.pdbx_seq_one_letter_code
_entity_poly.pdbx_strand_id
1 'polypeptide(L)'
;MLCHNAKDDRFNTIEDFINYAKENEVSMGNSGNGAIWHLAAAGLAKETGAQFKHVAYDGAAGAITDLLGEHIDAVAVSYAEVANYVESGDLKVLAVMNDKRLDSIPDVPTCQEAGYNVVLGTWRGLGVPKDTPDEVVDQLYEIFSQA
;
A
#
# COMPACT_ATOMS: atom_id res chain seq x y z
N MET A 1 0.32 0.01 2.01
CA MET A 1 0.14 -1.39 2.45
C MET A 1 0.71 -2.37 1.44
N LEU A 2 0.86 -3.63 1.82
CA LEU A 2 1.29 -4.74 0.99
C LEU A 2 0.11 -5.67 0.72
N CYS A 3 -0.21 -5.91 -0.55
CA CYS A 3 -1.32 -6.76 -0.97
C CYS A 3 -0.86 -7.82 -1.97
N HIS A 4 -1.53 -8.97 -1.96
CA HIS A 4 -1.38 -10.02 -2.95
C HIS A 4 -2.75 -10.55 -3.42
N ASN A 5 -2.77 -11.37 -4.48
CA ASN A 5 -4.00 -11.99 -4.96
C ASN A 5 -4.52 -13.00 -3.92
N ALA A 6 -5.79 -12.94 -3.56
CA ALA A 6 -6.37 -13.80 -2.53
C ALA A 6 -6.43 -15.29 -2.93
N LYS A 7 -6.31 -15.61 -4.23
CA LYS A 7 -6.21 -16.98 -4.74
C LYS A 7 -4.81 -17.58 -4.59
N ASP A 8 -3.80 -16.74 -4.34
CA ASP A 8 -2.43 -17.17 -4.11
C ASP A 8 -2.30 -17.67 -2.66
N ASP A 9 -2.23 -18.96 -2.49
CA ASP A 9 -2.15 -19.63 -1.20
C ASP A 9 -0.71 -19.82 -0.67
N ARG A 10 0.31 -19.29 -1.40
CA ARG A 10 1.71 -19.29 -0.95
C ARG A 10 1.92 -18.48 0.32
N PHE A 11 1.08 -17.45 0.54
CA PHE A 11 1.24 -16.49 1.62
C PHE A 11 -0.04 -16.32 2.42
N ASN A 12 0.01 -16.63 3.71
CA ASN A 12 -1.08 -16.35 4.64
C ASN A 12 -0.79 -15.16 5.54
N THR A 13 0.47 -14.89 5.79
CA THR A 13 0.98 -13.82 6.64
C THR A 13 2.07 -13.03 5.91
N ILE A 14 2.40 -11.85 6.46
CA ILE A 14 3.56 -11.10 5.96
C ILE A 14 4.87 -11.87 6.18
N GLU A 15 4.96 -12.67 7.23
CA GLU A 15 6.13 -13.50 7.53
C GLU A 15 6.33 -14.57 6.46
N ASP A 16 5.26 -15.25 6.03
CA ASP A 16 5.32 -16.23 4.93
C ASP A 16 5.83 -15.56 3.65
N PHE A 17 5.28 -14.39 3.33
CA PHE A 17 5.66 -13.60 2.16
C PHE A 17 7.15 -13.21 2.21
N ILE A 18 7.60 -12.66 3.32
CA ILE A 18 9.00 -12.23 3.48
C ILE A 18 9.96 -13.43 3.45
N ASN A 19 9.63 -14.54 4.09
CA ASN A 19 10.46 -15.74 4.08
C ASN A 19 10.59 -16.30 2.66
N TYR A 20 9.49 -16.36 1.92
CA TYR A 20 9.51 -16.74 0.52
C TYR A 20 10.37 -15.79 -0.33
N ALA A 21 10.20 -14.47 -0.15
CA ALA A 21 10.92 -13.45 -0.91
C ALA A 21 12.41 -13.35 -0.58
N LYS A 22 12.89 -13.94 0.51
CA LYS A 22 14.33 -14.06 0.79
C LYS A 22 15.01 -15.11 -0.09
N GLU A 23 14.29 -16.14 -0.47
CA GLU A 23 14.79 -17.28 -1.23
C GLU A 23 14.42 -17.22 -2.72
N ASN A 24 13.39 -16.44 -3.05
CA ASN A 24 12.82 -16.31 -4.39
C ASN A 24 12.65 -14.84 -4.78
N GLU A 25 12.85 -14.53 -6.05
CA GLU A 25 12.50 -13.21 -6.59
C GLU A 25 10.98 -13.05 -6.66
N VAL A 26 10.45 -12.00 -6.05
CA VAL A 26 9.02 -11.67 -6.05
C VAL A 26 8.78 -10.40 -6.86
N SER A 27 7.88 -10.45 -7.83
CA SER A 27 7.48 -9.28 -8.62
C SER A 27 6.57 -8.36 -7.80
N MET A 28 7.05 -7.12 -7.56
CA MET A 28 6.40 -6.11 -6.72
C MET A 28 5.95 -4.92 -7.56
N GLY A 29 4.65 -4.81 -7.80
CA GLY A 29 4.05 -3.67 -8.49
C GLY A 29 4.02 -2.42 -7.62
N ASN A 30 4.22 -1.26 -8.25
CA ASN A 30 4.15 0.03 -7.60
C ASN A 30 3.69 1.13 -8.58
N SER A 31 3.40 2.33 -8.07
CA SER A 31 2.86 3.46 -8.83
C SER A 31 3.90 4.31 -9.56
N GLY A 32 5.07 3.76 -9.87
CA GLY A 32 6.14 4.44 -10.62
C GLY A 32 7.48 4.44 -9.89
N ASN A 33 8.56 4.52 -10.66
CA ASN A 33 9.91 4.58 -10.12
C ASN A 33 10.13 5.84 -9.26
N GLY A 34 10.60 5.66 -8.03
CA GLY A 34 10.80 6.74 -7.06
C GLY A 34 9.51 7.26 -6.42
N ALA A 35 8.34 6.77 -6.82
CA ALA A 35 7.08 7.09 -6.15
C ALA A 35 7.03 6.49 -4.73
N ILE A 36 6.12 7.00 -3.90
CA ILE A 36 6.02 6.63 -2.49
C ILE A 36 5.91 5.11 -2.27
N TRP A 37 5.14 4.41 -3.10
CA TRP A 37 4.94 2.98 -2.95
C TRP A 37 6.12 2.14 -3.46
N HIS A 38 6.89 2.66 -4.41
CA HIS A 38 8.20 2.09 -4.75
C HIS A 38 9.16 2.19 -3.57
N LEU A 39 9.24 3.37 -2.93
CA LEU A 39 10.09 3.57 -1.75
C LEU A 39 9.65 2.71 -0.57
N ALA A 40 8.33 2.51 -0.39
CA ALA A 40 7.79 1.64 0.65
C ALA A 40 8.22 0.17 0.45
N ALA A 41 8.09 -0.35 -0.77
CA ALA A 41 8.52 -1.70 -1.11
C ALA A 41 10.04 -1.86 -1.00
N ALA A 42 10.81 -0.87 -1.47
CA ALA A 42 12.27 -0.87 -1.35
C ALA A 42 12.73 -0.78 0.11
N GLY A 43 12.02 -0.02 0.95
CA GLY A 43 12.24 0.04 2.39
C GLY A 43 12.02 -1.31 3.06
N LEU A 44 10.93 -2.01 2.70
CA LEU A 44 10.65 -3.35 3.19
C LEU A 44 11.72 -4.37 2.74
N ALA A 45 12.13 -4.32 1.48
CA ALA A 45 13.21 -5.16 0.96
C ALA A 45 14.52 -4.94 1.74
N LYS A 46 14.87 -3.67 1.98
CA LYS A 46 16.09 -3.32 2.74
C LYS A 46 16.04 -3.80 4.18
N GLU A 47 14.90 -3.66 4.85
CA GLU A 47 14.70 -4.06 6.24
C GLU A 47 14.76 -5.59 6.41
N THR A 48 14.21 -6.32 5.45
CA THR A 48 13.98 -7.76 5.57
C THR A 48 15.00 -8.63 4.85
N GLY A 49 15.72 -8.07 3.86
CA GLY A 49 16.56 -8.84 2.94
C GLY A 49 15.76 -9.55 1.84
N ALA A 50 14.48 -9.25 1.67
CA ALA A 50 13.63 -9.81 0.62
C ALA A 50 14.09 -9.35 -0.77
N GLN A 51 13.93 -10.21 -1.78
CA GLN A 51 14.32 -9.98 -3.16
C GLN A 51 13.09 -9.56 -3.98
N PHE A 52 12.90 -8.26 -4.13
CA PHE A 52 11.79 -7.71 -4.92
C PHE A 52 12.27 -7.24 -6.30
N LYS A 53 11.62 -7.77 -7.34
CA LYS A 53 11.69 -7.23 -8.69
C LYS A 53 10.62 -6.16 -8.83
N HIS A 54 11.03 -4.90 -8.77
CA HIS A 54 10.12 -3.77 -8.86
C HIS A 54 9.56 -3.60 -10.28
N VAL A 55 8.23 -3.61 -10.41
CA VAL A 55 7.50 -3.36 -11.66
C VAL A 55 6.79 -2.03 -11.52
N ALA A 56 7.25 -1.04 -12.27
CA ALA A 56 6.72 0.33 -12.22
C ALA A 56 5.56 0.49 -13.21
N TYR A 57 4.45 1.02 -12.72
CA TYR A 57 3.25 1.36 -13.51
C TYR A 57 3.02 2.89 -13.50
N ASP A 58 2.25 3.36 -14.46
CA ASP A 58 1.74 4.74 -14.45
C ASP A 58 0.50 4.83 -13.55
N GLY A 59 0.74 4.83 -12.22
CA GLY A 59 -0.30 4.77 -11.19
C GLY A 59 -0.63 3.35 -10.72
N ALA A 60 -1.48 3.25 -9.69
CA ALA A 60 -1.79 1.98 -9.03
C ALA A 60 -2.73 1.08 -9.85
N ALA A 61 -3.60 1.65 -10.69
CA ALA A 61 -4.64 0.89 -11.39
C ALA A 61 -4.07 -0.23 -12.27
N GLY A 62 -3.00 0.04 -13.03
CA GLY A 62 -2.32 -0.96 -13.85
C GLY A 62 -1.70 -2.07 -13.02
N ALA A 63 -1.05 -1.72 -11.91
CA ALA A 63 -0.46 -2.70 -10.99
C ALA A 63 -1.54 -3.62 -10.35
N ILE A 64 -2.68 -3.04 -9.96
CA ILE A 64 -3.81 -3.80 -9.39
C ILE A 64 -4.40 -4.75 -10.45
N THR A 65 -4.56 -4.30 -11.68
CA THR A 65 -5.06 -5.15 -12.79
C THR A 65 -4.15 -6.34 -13.02
N ASP A 66 -2.83 -6.12 -13.08
CA ASP A 66 -1.85 -7.19 -13.28
C ASP A 66 -1.76 -8.13 -12.08
N LEU A 67 -1.97 -7.62 -10.85
CA LEU A 67 -2.07 -8.46 -9.66
C LEU A 67 -3.30 -9.37 -9.69
N LEU A 68 -4.46 -8.83 -10.06
CA LEU A 68 -5.70 -9.61 -10.22
C LEU A 68 -5.59 -10.65 -11.33
N GLY A 69 -4.82 -10.33 -12.39
CA GLY A 69 -4.49 -11.23 -13.49
C GLY A 69 -3.36 -12.23 -13.20
N GLU A 70 -2.79 -12.22 -11.99
CA GLU A 70 -1.67 -13.08 -11.58
C GLU A 70 -0.39 -12.88 -12.42
N HIS A 71 -0.22 -11.68 -13.01
CA HIS A 71 0.97 -11.31 -13.78
C HIS A 71 2.12 -10.79 -12.90
N ILE A 72 1.80 -10.35 -11.69
CA ILE A 72 2.74 -9.97 -10.64
C ILE A 72 2.30 -10.59 -9.29
N ASP A 73 3.24 -10.77 -8.38
CA ASP A 73 3.00 -11.47 -7.12
C ASP A 73 2.37 -10.59 -6.03
N ALA A 74 2.76 -9.31 -5.98
CA ALA A 74 2.28 -8.40 -4.96
C ALA A 74 2.31 -6.94 -5.41
N VAL A 75 1.61 -6.08 -4.68
CA VAL A 75 1.64 -4.61 -4.88
C VAL A 75 1.83 -3.88 -3.57
N ALA A 76 2.53 -2.74 -3.65
CA ALA A 76 2.50 -1.73 -2.60
C ALA A 76 1.62 -0.56 -3.07
N VAL A 77 0.54 -0.27 -2.33
CA VAL A 77 -0.49 0.73 -2.68
C VAL A 77 -1.17 1.31 -1.43
N SER A 78 -2.03 2.33 -1.60
CA SER A 78 -2.92 2.81 -0.53
C SER A 78 -4.18 1.93 -0.40
N TYR A 79 -4.82 1.94 0.78
CA TYR A 79 -6.07 1.21 1.00
C TYR A 79 -7.19 1.66 0.07
N ALA A 80 -7.33 2.97 -0.10
CA ALA A 80 -8.38 3.53 -0.96
C ALA A 80 -8.35 3.01 -2.41
N GLU A 81 -7.18 2.59 -2.90
CA GLU A 81 -7.02 2.06 -4.27
C GLU A 81 -7.44 0.58 -4.39
N VAL A 82 -7.49 -0.15 -3.28
CA VAL A 82 -7.78 -1.59 -3.25
C VAL A 82 -8.97 -1.99 -2.38
N ALA A 83 -9.62 -1.04 -1.70
CA ALA A 83 -10.69 -1.30 -0.74
C ALA A 83 -11.78 -2.24 -1.30
N ASN A 84 -12.31 -1.95 -2.48
CA ASN A 84 -13.34 -2.76 -3.11
C ASN A 84 -12.88 -4.21 -3.39
N TYR A 85 -11.61 -4.42 -3.74
CA TYR A 85 -11.06 -5.75 -4.03
C TYR A 85 -10.74 -6.53 -2.74
N VAL A 86 -10.43 -5.82 -1.66
CA VAL A 86 -10.25 -6.43 -0.33
C VAL A 86 -11.62 -6.84 0.24
N GLU A 87 -12.62 -5.97 0.11
CA GLU A 87 -14.00 -6.24 0.54
C GLU A 87 -14.67 -7.37 -0.25
N SER A 88 -14.40 -7.47 -1.56
CA SER A 88 -14.88 -8.59 -2.40
C SER A 88 -14.12 -9.90 -2.15
N GLY A 89 -12.96 -9.85 -1.48
CA GLY A 89 -12.12 -11.01 -1.24
C GLY A 89 -11.23 -11.41 -2.43
N ASP A 90 -11.07 -10.53 -3.43
CA ASP A 90 -10.17 -10.77 -4.57
C ASP A 90 -8.70 -10.49 -4.23
N LEU A 91 -8.47 -9.54 -3.33
CA LEU A 91 -7.14 -9.22 -2.81
C LEU A 91 -7.08 -9.41 -1.30
N LYS A 92 -5.91 -9.82 -0.82
CA LYS A 92 -5.60 -9.96 0.60
C LYS A 92 -4.50 -8.98 0.99
N VAL A 93 -4.71 -8.29 2.11
CA VAL A 93 -3.70 -7.40 2.70
C VAL A 93 -2.87 -8.19 3.70
N LEU A 94 -1.55 -8.23 3.51
CA LEU A 94 -0.62 -8.92 4.41
C LEU A 94 -0.19 -8.04 5.58
N ALA A 95 0.05 -6.77 5.32
CA ALA A 95 0.37 -5.79 6.36
C ALA A 95 0.13 -4.35 5.89
N VAL A 96 -0.10 -3.45 6.83
CA VAL A 96 -0.11 -2.01 6.61
C VAL A 96 1.24 -1.40 7.02
N MET A 97 1.72 -0.45 6.22
CA MET A 97 2.98 0.26 6.46
C MET A 97 2.72 1.58 7.19
N ASN A 98 1.90 1.54 8.22
CA ASN A 98 1.56 2.70 9.04
C ASN A 98 1.96 2.42 10.50
N ASP A 99 1.98 3.44 11.35
CA ASP A 99 2.26 3.34 12.78
C ASP A 99 1.13 2.67 13.57
N LYS A 100 -0.07 2.61 12.97
CA LYS A 100 -1.26 1.96 13.53
C LYS A 100 -2.00 1.16 12.48
N ARG A 101 -2.75 0.16 12.92
CA ARG A 101 -3.71 -0.56 12.07
C ARG A 101 -4.74 0.41 11.51
N LEU A 102 -5.30 0.10 10.35
CA LEU A 102 -6.39 0.86 9.77
C LEU A 102 -7.72 0.40 10.36
N ASP A 103 -8.56 1.35 10.76
CA ASP A 103 -9.89 1.06 11.32
C ASP A 103 -10.78 0.26 10.36
N SER A 104 -10.57 0.44 9.05
CA SER A 104 -11.30 -0.30 8.00
C SER A 104 -10.92 -1.78 7.90
N ILE A 105 -9.73 -2.16 8.36
CA ILE A 105 -9.19 -3.53 8.34
C ILE A 105 -8.43 -3.83 9.63
N PRO A 106 -9.10 -3.84 10.79
CA PRO A 106 -8.47 -3.89 12.11
C PRO A 106 -7.72 -5.20 12.38
N ASP A 107 -8.05 -6.28 11.67
CA ASP A 107 -7.39 -7.59 11.81
C ASP A 107 -6.05 -7.66 11.07
N VAL A 108 -5.75 -6.72 10.17
CA VAL A 108 -4.49 -6.70 9.43
C VAL A 108 -3.41 -6.01 10.27
N PRO A 109 -2.27 -6.68 10.53
CA PRO A 109 -1.21 -6.11 11.34
C PRO A 109 -0.46 -4.99 10.62
N THR A 110 0.20 -4.15 11.39
CA THR A 110 1.24 -3.26 10.83
C THR A 110 2.54 -4.03 10.59
N CYS A 111 3.39 -3.49 9.71
CA CYS A 111 4.73 -4.06 9.54
C CYS A 111 5.51 -4.07 10.86
N GLN A 112 5.35 -3.05 11.72
CA GLN A 112 6.01 -2.98 13.03
C GLN A 112 5.52 -4.06 14.01
N GLU A 113 4.22 -4.35 14.04
CA GLU A 113 3.67 -5.46 14.84
C GLU A 113 4.20 -6.81 14.39
N ALA A 114 4.49 -6.97 13.10
CA ALA A 114 5.13 -8.16 12.55
C ALA A 114 6.67 -8.17 12.70
N GLY A 115 7.26 -7.17 13.37
CA GLY A 115 8.69 -7.10 13.64
C GLY A 115 9.53 -6.42 12.56
N TYR A 116 8.92 -5.80 11.55
CA TYR A 116 9.60 -5.07 10.48
C TYR A 116 9.45 -3.57 10.68
N ASN A 117 10.56 -2.85 10.86
CA ASN A 117 10.54 -1.41 11.13
C ASN A 117 10.34 -0.59 9.84
N VAL A 118 9.18 -0.76 9.21
CA VAL A 118 8.77 -0.01 8.02
C VAL A 118 7.49 0.75 8.32
N VAL A 119 7.62 2.07 8.39
CA VAL A 119 6.50 3.01 8.49
C VAL A 119 6.62 4.00 7.36
N LEU A 120 5.63 4.01 6.47
CA LEU A 120 5.57 4.91 5.35
C LEU A 120 4.12 5.13 4.96
N GLY A 121 3.60 6.27 5.34
CA GLY A 121 2.22 6.69 5.05
C GLY A 121 2.16 7.81 4.02
N THR A 122 0.99 7.98 3.44
CA THR A 122 0.66 9.13 2.62
C THR A 122 -0.38 9.99 3.33
N TRP A 123 -0.33 11.28 3.09
CA TRP A 123 -1.39 12.19 3.48
C TRP A 123 -1.95 12.89 2.23
N ARG A 124 -3.17 13.35 2.31
CA ARG A 124 -3.82 14.14 1.27
C ARG A 124 -4.23 15.48 1.88
N GLY A 125 -4.16 16.53 1.09
CA GLY A 125 -4.57 17.85 1.52
C GLY A 125 -5.05 18.69 0.33
N LEU A 126 -5.86 19.68 0.61
CA LEU A 126 -6.26 20.72 -0.34
C LEU A 126 -5.45 21.97 -0.05
N GLY A 127 -4.88 22.55 -1.08
CA GLY A 127 -4.19 23.83 -1.01
C GLY A 127 -4.98 24.89 -1.73
N VAL A 128 -4.94 26.11 -1.20
CA VAL A 128 -5.49 27.30 -1.83
C VAL A 128 -4.37 28.31 -2.10
N PRO A 129 -4.54 29.25 -3.04
CA PRO A 129 -3.63 30.37 -3.24
C PRO A 129 -3.40 31.16 -1.94
N LYS A 130 -2.18 31.71 -1.76
CA LYS A 130 -1.77 32.39 -0.52
C LYS A 130 -2.72 33.51 -0.08
N ASP A 131 -3.30 34.22 -1.03
CA ASP A 131 -4.15 35.40 -0.79
C ASP A 131 -5.65 35.06 -0.78
N THR A 132 -6.01 33.76 -0.61
CA THR A 132 -7.41 33.35 -0.44
C THR A 132 -7.92 33.87 0.89
N PRO A 133 -9.09 34.56 0.94
CA PRO A 133 -9.68 35.02 2.18
C PRO A 133 -9.93 33.90 3.18
N ASP A 134 -9.68 34.15 4.46
CA ASP A 134 -9.85 33.15 5.53
C ASP A 134 -11.27 32.55 5.55
N GLU A 135 -12.29 33.39 5.33
CA GLU A 135 -13.69 32.94 5.25
C GLU A 135 -13.91 31.85 4.18
N VAL A 136 -13.22 31.95 3.04
CA VAL A 136 -13.30 30.94 1.97
C VAL A 136 -12.53 29.67 2.39
N VAL A 137 -11.39 29.83 3.05
CA VAL A 137 -10.62 28.69 3.60
C VAL A 137 -11.45 27.91 4.61
N ASP A 138 -12.11 28.62 5.54
CA ASP A 138 -12.95 28.01 6.57
C ASP A 138 -14.16 27.26 5.95
N GLN A 139 -14.83 27.86 4.96
CA GLN A 139 -15.92 27.20 4.25
C GLN A 139 -15.45 25.92 3.52
N LEU A 140 -14.29 25.96 2.85
CA LEU A 140 -13.72 24.79 2.21
C LEU A 140 -13.34 23.71 3.23
N TYR A 141 -12.76 24.11 4.37
CA TYR A 141 -12.43 23.19 5.44
C TYR A 141 -13.67 22.48 5.99
N GLU A 142 -14.75 23.21 6.26
CA GLU A 142 -16.01 22.64 6.73
C GLU A 142 -16.60 21.63 5.73
N ILE A 143 -16.56 21.94 4.43
CA ILE A 143 -17.11 21.06 3.39
C ILE A 143 -16.27 19.76 3.28
N PHE A 144 -14.94 19.89 3.22
CA PHE A 144 -14.07 18.75 2.96
C PHE A 144 -13.72 17.92 4.22
N SER A 145 -13.89 18.47 5.42
CA SER A 145 -13.72 17.72 6.67
C SER A 145 -14.88 16.76 6.98
N GLN A 146 -16.00 16.90 6.27
CA GLN A 146 -17.19 16.05 6.42
C GLN A 146 -17.27 14.92 5.37
N ALA A 147 -16.37 14.91 4.41
CA ALA A 147 -16.29 13.91 3.33
C ALA A 147 -15.31 12.77 3.68
#